data_d88656a9aa76a5a99200e6be0a38e6c5
#
_entry.id   d88656a9aa76a5a99200e6be0a38e6c5
#
_cell.length_a   1.000
_cell.length_b   1.000
_cell.length_c   1.000
_cell.angle_alpha   90.00
_cell.angle_beta   90.00
_cell.angle_gamma   90.00
#
_symmetry.space_group_name_H-M   'P 1'
#
loop_
_entity.id
_entity.type
_entity.pdbx_description
1 polymer ?
#
loop_
_entity_poly.entity_id
_entity_poly.type
_entity_poly.pdbx_seq_one_letter_code
_entity_poly.pdbx_strand_id
1 'polypeptide(L)'
;MNKLSILDWQKSMDSASIVEPVYNYQSSNWLKHYKDIKEYLHISPKVINCLNEDNPVINKKLRKVSVDEGLKIAEELLNILSERKDGIGLAANQVGYDARVAVVNIREPLILINPVIIEQWDEINYYEGCLSFPKKGIHTKRYKNVIIQTTQEESGWYFSGAESSKGKGSWEDSAKQDQEKRLLEAVCVQHEIDHLN
;
A
#
# COMPACT_ATOMS: atom_id res chain seq x y z
N MET A 1 -6.63 16.23 -23.25
CA MET A 1 -5.51 15.50 -22.68
C MET A 1 -5.64 14.05 -23.12
N ASN A 2 -4.69 13.54 -23.91
CA ASN A 2 -4.77 12.17 -24.45
C ASN A 2 -4.52 11.18 -23.33
N LYS A 3 -5.50 10.28 -23.11
CA LYS A 3 -5.33 9.11 -22.24
C LYS A 3 -4.33 8.17 -22.92
N LEU A 4 -3.15 7.97 -22.34
CA LEU A 4 -2.27 6.88 -22.75
C LEU A 4 -2.95 5.57 -22.37
N SER A 5 -3.11 4.66 -23.33
CA SER A 5 -3.64 3.33 -23.06
C SER A 5 -2.57 2.48 -22.35
N ILE A 6 -2.99 1.43 -21.64
CA ILE A 6 -2.07 0.45 -21.02
C ILE A 6 -1.09 -0.12 -22.06
N LEU A 7 -1.53 -0.29 -23.31
CA LEU A 7 -0.73 -0.71 -24.44
C LEU A 7 0.36 0.30 -24.85
N ASP A 8 0.09 1.60 -24.72
CA ASP A 8 1.06 2.65 -25.02
C ASP A 8 2.12 2.72 -23.92
N TRP A 9 1.74 2.41 -22.69
CA TRP A 9 2.63 2.34 -21.54
C TRP A 9 3.59 1.12 -21.67
N GLN A 10 3.07 -0.08 -22.04
CA GLN A 10 3.87 -1.27 -22.30
C GLN A 10 4.89 -1.07 -23.46
N LYS A 11 4.47 -0.41 -24.55
CA LYS A 11 5.37 -0.10 -25.68
C LYS A 11 6.47 0.90 -25.32
N SER A 12 6.25 1.77 -24.33
CA SER A 12 7.28 2.70 -23.87
C SER A 12 8.36 2.00 -23.02
N MET A 13 8.01 0.88 -22.39
CA MET A 13 8.94 0.04 -21.63
C MET A 13 9.92 -0.75 -22.52
N ASP A 14 9.47 -1.19 -23.71
CA ASP A 14 10.26 -2.01 -24.62
C ASP A 14 11.32 -1.22 -25.41
N SER A 15 11.28 0.11 -25.42
CA SER A 15 12.11 0.94 -26.29
C SER A 15 12.99 1.97 -25.57
N ALA A 16 12.97 2.05 -24.25
CA ALA A 16 13.72 3.06 -23.53
C ALA A 16 14.70 2.43 -22.53
N SER A 17 15.94 2.86 -22.57
CA SER A 17 16.76 2.96 -21.37
C SER A 17 15.85 3.45 -20.24
N ILE A 18 15.58 2.57 -19.27
CA ILE A 18 14.64 2.78 -18.17
C ILE A 18 15.01 4.09 -17.46
N VAL A 19 14.41 5.18 -17.88
CA VAL A 19 14.19 6.32 -17.02
C VAL A 19 13.01 5.86 -16.14
N GLU A 20 13.29 5.47 -14.89
CA GLU A 20 12.23 5.24 -13.92
C GLU A 20 11.26 6.42 -14.05
N PRO A 21 9.96 6.20 -14.27
CA PRO A 21 9.01 7.25 -14.08
C PRO A 21 9.16 7.63 -12.60
N VAL A 22 9.79 8.76 -12.34
CA VAL A 22 9.78 9.38 -11.03
C VAL A 22 8.33 9.81 -10.87
N TYR A 23 7.51 8.89 -10.36
CA TYR A 23 6.19 9.27 -9.87
C TYR A 23 6.44 10.24 -8.74
N ASN A 24 6.29 11.50 -9.07
CA ASN A 24 6.42 12.57 -8.12
C ASN A 24 5.19 12.51 -7.19
N TYR A 25 5.28 11.71 -6.14
CA TYR A 25 4.28 11.61 -5.08
C TYR A 25 3.85 12.99 -4.54
N GLN A 26 4.70 14.01 -4.72
CA GLN A 26 4.45 15.36 -4.26
C GLN A 26 3.39 16.12 -5.08
N SER A 27 2.99 15.62 -6.25
CA SER A 27 2.02 16.31 -7.13
C SER A 27 0.57 15.84 -6.96
N SER A 28 0.32 14.81 -6.16
CA SER A 28 -1.04 14.33 -5.94
C SER A 28 -1.77 15.19 -4.91
N ASN A 29 -2.94 15.69 -5.28
CA ASN A 29 -3.81 16.53 -4.43
C ASN A 29 -4.19 15.85 -3.09
N TRP A 30 -4.03 14.53 -2.97
CA TRP A 30 -4.35 13.78 -1.76
C TRP A 30 -3.36 14.02 -0.61
N LEU A 31 -2.05 14.23 -0.90
CA LEU A 31 -1.05 14.60 0.12
C LEU A 31 -1.39 15.95 0.77
N LYS A 32 -1.95 16.88 -0.02
CA LYS A 32 -2.46 18.14 0.50
C LYS A 32 -3.66 17.90 1.41
N HIS A 33 -4.61 17.06 1.00
CA HIS A 33 -5.76 16.64 1.82
C HIS A 33 -5.33 15.95 3.11
N TYR A 34 -4.35 15.05 3.06
CA TYR A 34 -3.83 14.37 4.26
C TYR A 34 -3.16 15.34 5.24
N LYS A 35 -2.42 16.34 4.76
CA LYS A 35 -1.83 17.39 5.62
C LYS A 35 -2.90 18.26 6.25
N ASP A 36 -3.93 18.62 5.50
CA ASP A 36 -5.05 19.43 5.99
C ASP A 36 -5.87 18.66 7.04
N ILE A 37 -6.04 17.36 6.87
CA ILE A 37 -6.74 16.48 7.83
C ILE A 37 -5.93 16.35 9.13
N LYS A 38 -4.62 16.22 9.07
CA LYS A 38 -3.75 16.07 10.24
C LYS A 38 -3.82 17.26 11.21
N GLU A 39 -4.15 18.45 10.74
CA GLU A 39 -4.36 19.64 11.58
C GLU A 39 -5.69 19.62 12.35
N TYR A 40 -6.70 18.86 11.91
CA TYR A 40 -8.02 18.79 12.53
C TYR A 40 -8.18 17.70 13.60
N LEU A 41 -7.20 16.79 13.75
CA LEU A 41 -7.34 15.60 14.56
C LEU A 41 -6.65 15.74 15.92
N HIS A 42 -7.37 16.31 16.86
CA HIS A 42 -7.14 16.14 18.31
C HIS A 42 -8.09 15.09 18.93
N ILE A 43 -8.41 14.02 18.20
CA ILE A 43 -9.13 12.90 18.78
C ILE A 43 -8.08 11.92 19.27
N SER A 44 -7.93 11.78 20.58
CA SER A 44 -7.16 10.68 21.15
C SER A 44 -7.78 9.37 20.69
N PRO A 45 -7.13 8.60 19.81
CA PRO A 45 -7.68 7.34 19.35
C PRO A 45 -7.79 6.41 20.55
N LYS A 46 -8.94 5.77 20.72
CA LYS A 46 -9.00 4.55 21.53
C LYS A 46 -8.04 3.56 20.85
N VAL A 47 -7.11 3.00 21.62
CA VAL A 47 -6.29 1.88 21.14
C VAL A 47 -7.25 0.77 20.73
N ILE A 48 -7.51 0.66 19.43
CA ILE A 48 -8.38 -0.38 18.89
C ILE A 48 -7.50 -1.59 18.63
N ASN A 49 -7.78 -2.68 19.33
CA ASN A 49 -7.16 -3.96 19.04
C ASN A 49 -7.69 -4.47 17.69
N CYS A 50 -6.80 -4.98 16.84
CA CYS A 50 -7.22 -5.65 15.64
C CYS A 50 -8.06 -6.87 15.97
N LEU A 51 -9.09 -7.12 15.16
CA LEU A 51 -9.91 -8.32 15.25
C LEU A 51 -9.06 -9.55 14.91
N ASN A 52 -9.35 -10.66 15.54
CA ASN A 52 -8.68 -11.92 15.28
C ASN A 52 -9.36 -12.73 14.15
N GLU A 53 -8.74 -13.84 13.79
CA GLU A 53 -9.19 -14.76 12.73
C GLU A 53 -10.61 -15.31 12.90
N ASP A 54 -11.15 -15.34 14.14
CA ASP A 54 -12.49 -15.86 14.44
C ASP A 54 -13.60 -14.86 14.08
N ASN A 55 -13.24 -13.59 13.84
CA ASN A 55 -14.25 -12.58 13.52
C ASN A 55 -14.70 -12.73 12.05
N PRO A 56 -16.01 -12.87 11.78
CA PRO A 56 -16.51 -13.10 10.43
C PRO A 56 -16.11 -12.02 9.39
N VAL A 57 -15.87 -10.77 9.83
CA VAL A 57 -15.51 -9.69 8.92
C VAL A 57 -14.10 -9.84 8.35
N ILE A 58 -13.20 -10.57 9.04
CA ILE A 58 -11.84 -10.83 8.58
C ILE A 58 -11.82 -11.68 7.30
N ASN A 59 -12.77 -12.60 7.18
CA ASN A 59 -12.85 -13.55 6.07
C ASN A 59 -13.96 -13.21 5.07
N LYS A 60 -14.50 -12.00 5.14
CA LYS A 60 -15.60 -11.55 4.27
C LYS A 60 -15.07 -10.73 3.12
N LYS A 61 -15.59 -10.97 1.90
CA LYS A 61 -15.39 -10.05 0.78
C LYS A 61 -16.03 -8.71 1.09
N LEU A 62 -15.23 -7.65 1.09
CA LEU A 62 -15.66 -6.33 1.53
C LEU A 62 -16.33 -5.54 0.41
N ARG A 63 -17.25 -4.64 0.79
CA ARG A 63 -17.91 -3.76 -0.17
C ARG A 63 -17.02 -2.62 -0.65
N LYS A 64 -17.26 -2.18 -1.89
CA LYS A 64 -16.69 -0.94 -2.40
C LYS A 64 -17.30 0.27 -1.71
N VAL A 65 -16.52 1.33 -1.53
CA VAL A 65 -16.93 2.58 -0.90
C VAL A 65 -16.66 3.78 -1.81
N SER A 66 -17.32 4.92 -1.55
CA SER A 66 -16.97 6.18 -2.20
C SER A 66 -15.59 6.67 -1.73
N VAL A 67 -14.99 7.61 -2.47
CA VAL A 67 -13.71 8.22 -2.06
C VAL A 67 -13.85 8.91 -0.71
N ASP A 68 -14.92 9.70 -0.49
CA ASP A 68 -15.14 10.44 0.76
C ASP A 68 -15.30 9.50 1.97
N GLU A 69 -16.04 8.40 1.82
CA GLU A 69 -16.17 7.38 2.85
C GLU A 69 -14.83 6.69 3.10
N GLY A 70 -14.12 6.35 2.02
CA GLY A 70 -12.82 5.69 2.10
C GLY A 70 -11.76 6.54 2.79
N LEU A 71 -11.72 7.84 2.53
CA LEU A 71 -10.79 8.76 3.19
C LEU A 71 -11.03 8.86 4.69
N LYS A 72 -12.30 8.93 5.14
CA LYS A 72 -12.63 8.94 6.57
C LYS A 72 -12.19 7.67 7.28
N ILE A 73 -12.42 6.51 6.66
CA ILE A 73 -11.96 5.23 7.22
C ILE A 73 -10.43 5.18 7.23
N ALA A 74 -9.77 5.57 6.14
CA ALA A 74 -8.31 5.56 6.04
C ALA A 74 -7.64 6.43 7.10
N GLU A 75 -8.23 7.57 7.43
CA GLU A 75 -7.79 8.44 8.50
C GLU A 75 -7.78 7.72 9.85
N GLU A 76 -8.86 7.02 10.20
CA GLU A 76 -8.91 6.22 11.43
C GLU A 76 -7.86 5.10 11.42
N LEU A 77 -7.69 4.41 10.28
CA LEU A 77 -6.68 3.37 10.13
C LEU A 77 -5.26 3.91 10.35
N LEU A 78 -4.93 5.07 9.77
CA LEU A 78 -3.62 5.70 9.95
C LEU A 78 -3.39 6.14 11.39
N ASN A 79 -4.41 6.63 12.08
CA ASN A 79 -4.32 6.97 13.50
C ASN A 79 -4.03 5.74 14.36
N ILE A 80 -4.76 4.65 14.14
CA ILE A 80 -4.53 3.36 14.83
C ILE A 80 -3.10 2.88 14.54
N LEU A 81 -2.69 2.89 13.28
CA LEU A 81 -1.36 2.42 12.87
C LEU A 81 -0.24 3.29 13.46
N SER A 82 -0.44 4.60 13.59
CA SER A 82 0.56 5.52 14.15
C SER A 82 0.85 5.28 15.63
N GLU A 83 -0.12 4.77 16.39
CA GLU A 83 0.04 4.41 17.79
C GLU A 83 0.64 3.01 18.00
N ARG A 84 0.62 2.19 16.95
CA ARG A 84 1.20 0.85 16.96
C ARG A 84 2.65 0.89 16.47
N LYS A 85 3.53 0.26 17.25
CA LYS A 85 4.96 0.12 16.89
C LYS A 85 5.26 -1.14 16.08
N ASP A 86 4.27 -2.01 15.96
CA ASP A 86 4.39 -3.37 15.40
C ASP A 86 3.69 -3.54 14.05
N GLY A 87 3.08 -2.46 13.49
CA GLY A 87 2.35 -2.49 12.23
C GLY A 87 2.87 -1.50 11.21
N ILE A 88 2.89 -1.91 9.95
CA ILE A 88 3.29 -1.10 8.79
C ILE A 88 2.16 -0.98 7.75
N GLY A 89 1.10 -1.77 7.91
CA GLY A 89 -0.12 -1.74 7.11
C GLY A 89 -1.33 -2.13 7.95
N LEU A 90 -2.52 -1.73 7.51
CA LEU A 90 -3.78 -2.02 8.20
C LEU A 90 -4.95 -1.94 7.22
N ALA A 91 -5.74 -3.00 7.16
CA ALA A 91 -6.97 -3.07 6.37
C ALA A 91 -8.21 -2.79 7.24
N ALA A 92 -9.25 -2.25 6.62
CA ALA A 92 -10.47 -1.81 7.29
C ALA A 92 -11.20 -2.94 8.03
N ASN A 93 -11.21 -4.17 7.49
CA ASN A 93 -11.83 -5.32 8.14
C ASN A 93 -11.11 -5.73 9.43
N GLN A 94 -9.83 -5.47 9.57
CA GLN A 94 -9.06 -5.78 10.78
C GLN A 94 -9.54 -4.96 11.99
N VAL A 95 -10.26 -3.87 11.76
CA VAL A 95 -10.85 -3.03 12.81
C VAL A 95 -12.38 -2.96 12.73
N GLY A 96 -12.99 -3.83 11.92
CA GLY A 96 -14.44 -4.06 11.93
C GLY A 96 -15.23 -3.36 10.84
N TYR A 97 -14.59 -2.64 9.91
CA TYR A 97 -15.28 -2.02 8.78
C TYR A 97 -15.52 -3.01 7.64
N ASP A 98 -16.72 -3.05 7.11
CA ASP A 98 -17.06 -3.70 5.83
C ASP A 98 -16.79 -2.73 4.69
N ALA A 99 -15.51 -2.46 4.40
CA ALA A 99 -15.11 -1.48 3.40
C ALA A 99 -13.77 -1.88 2.76
N ARG A 100 -13.67 -1.74 1.43
CA ARG A 100 -12.43 -1.99 0.69
C ARG A 100 -11.48 -0.80 0.83
N VAL A 101 -10.93 -0.64 2.03
CA VAL A 101 -9.98 0.42 2.36
C VAL A 101 -8.81 -0.19 3.13
N ALA A 102 -7.60 0.20 2.80
CA ALA A 102 -6.40 -0.16 3.54
C ALA A 102 -5.41 1.01 3.54
N VAL A 103 -4.47 0.97 4.47
CA VAL A 103 -3.37 1.93 4.57
C VAL A 103 -2.04 1.19 4.72
N VAL A 104 -0.99 1.77 4.16
CA VAL A 104 0.39 1.30 4.30
C VAL A 104 1.26 2.49 4.70
N ASN A 105 2.15 2.32 5.68
CA ASN A 105 3.00 3.39 6.20
C ASN A 105 4.44 2.91 6.35
N ILE A 106 5.18 2.88 5.25
CA ILE A 106 6.58 2.42 5.20
C ILE A 106 7.53 3.56 4.86
N ARG A 107 7.38 4.15 3.67
CA ARG A 107 8.15 5.33 3.24
C ARG A 107 7.35 6.60 3.46
N GLU A 108 6.14 6.60 2.95
CA GLU A 108 5.12 7.61 3.16
C GLU A 108 3.76 6.92 3.33
N PRO A 109 2.81 7.55 4.05
CA PRO A 109 1.48 6.97 4.19
C PRO A 109 0.78 6.83 2.84
N LEU A 110 0.33 5.62 2.53
CA LEU A 110 -0.46 5.29 1.35
C LEU A 110 -1.89 4.97 1.77
N ILE A 111 -2.85 5.48 1.03
CA ILE A 111 -4.27 5.20 1.21
C ILE A 111 -4.78 4.44 -0.02
N LEU A 112 -5.35 3.28 0.20
CA LEU A 112 -5.84 2.38 -0.83
C LEU A 112 -7.36 2.25 -0.73
N ILE A 113 -8.10 2.93 -1.62
CA ILE A 113 -9.56 2.87 -1.67
C ILE A 113 -10.00 2.03 -2.87
N ASN A 114 -10.70 0.92 -2.61
CA ASN A 114 -11.10 -0.08 -3.59
C ASN A 114 -9.94 -0.57 -4.47
N PRO A 115 -8.79 -0.92 -3.90
CA PRO A 115 -7.63 -1.28 -4.69
C PRO A 115 -7.86 -2.57 -5.46
N VAL A 116 -7.24 -2.63 -6.65
CA VAL A 116 -7.22 -3.81 -7.53
C VAL A 116 -5.81 -3.97 -8.06
N ILE A 117 -5.27 -5.17 -7.98
CA ILE A 117 -4.00 -5.51 -8.65
C ILE A 117 -4.30 -5.65 -10.14
N ILE A 118 -3.62 -4.85 -10.97
CA ILE A 118 -3.74 -4.86 -12.42
C ILE A 118 -2.72 -5.80 -13.05
N GLU A 119 -1.49 -5.76 -12.53
CA GLU A 119 -0.37 -6.57 -13.04
C GLU A 119 0.61 -6.87 -11.91
N GLN A 120 1.27 -8.02 -11.98
CA GLN A 120 2.30 -8.41 -11.01
C GLN A 120 3.29 -9.39 -11.66
N TRP A 121 4.59 -9.28 -11.30
CA TRP A 121 5.64 -10.15 -11.82
C TRP A 121 6.84 -10.25 -10.87
N ASP A 122 7.78 -11.17 -11.16
CA ASP A 122 8.92 -11.54 -10.30
C ASP A 122 8.46 -12.12 -8.96
N GLU A 123 7.85 -13.32 -9.02
CA GLU A 123 7.37 -14.05 -7.84
C GLU A 123 8.51 -14.33 -6.84
N ILE A 124 8.24 -14.13 -5.57
CA ILE A 124 9.11 -14.45 -4.44
C ILE A 124 8.36 -15.17 -3.34
N ASN A 125 9.06 -15.97 -2.55
CA ASN A 125 8.56 -16.44 -1.27
C ASN A 125 8.93 -15.41 -0.20
N TYR A 126 7.94 -14.93 0.53
CA TYR A 126 8.13 -13.92 1.56
C TYR A 126 7.57 -14.40 2.90
N TYR A 127 8.27 -14.11 4.00
CA TYR A 127 7.80 -14.44 5.35
C TYR A 127 7.19 -13.19 5.96
N GLU A 128 5.90 -13.25 6.31
CA GLU A 128 5.16 -12.09 6.82
C GLU A 128 4.32 -12.45 8.04
N GLY A 129 4.08 -11.44 8.88
CA GLY A 129 3.15 -11.48 9.98
C GLY A 129 1.92 -10.65 9.67
N CYS A 130 0.89 -10.79 10.50
CA CYS A 130 -0.35 -10.02 10.40
C CYS A 130 -0.82 -9.60 11.80
N LEU A 131 -1.31 -8.37 11.92
CA LEU A 131 -1.82 -7.84 13.19
C LEU A 131 -3.06 -8.60 13.70
N SER A 132 -3.84 -9.20 12.80
CA SER A 132 -4.98 -10.06 13.15
C SER A 132 -4.59 -11.49 13.51
N PHE A 133 -3.35 -11.91 13.21
CA PHE A 133 -2.81 -13.23 13.51
C PHE A 133 -1.52 -13.11 14.36
N PRO A 134 -1.59 -12.55 15.55
CA PRO A 134 -0.41 -12.27 16.37
C PRO A 134 0.36 -13.57 16.66
N LYS A 135 1.69 -13.47 16.60
CA LYS A 135 2.63 -14.58 16.82
C LYS A 135 2.59 -15.71 15.76
N LYS A 136 1.81 -15.51 14.68
CA LYS A 136 1.79 -16.43 13.53
C LYS A 136 2.45 -15.73 12.36
N GLY A 137 3.59 -16.22 11.91
CA GLY A 137 4.18 -15.81 10.63
C GLY A 137 3.96 -16.92 9.61
N ILE A 138 3.74 -16.57 8.38
CA ILE A 138 3.53 -17.48 7.27
C ILE A 138 4.43 -17.15 6.08
N HIS A 139 4.76 -18.17 5.30
CA HIS A 139 5.37 -17.98 4.00
C HIS A 139 4.28 -17.83 2.95
N THR A 140 4.33 -16.73 2.21
CA THR A 140 3.38 -16.43 1.15
C THR A 140 4.12 -16.25 -0.17
N LYS A 141 3.40 -16.41 -1.27
CA LYS A 141 3.85 -16.00 -2.59
C LYS A 141 3.51 -14.53 -2.78
N ARG A 142 4.53 -13.73 -3.05
CA ARG A 142 4.41 -12.30 -3.33
C ARG A 142 5.15 -11.97 -4.62
N TYR A 143 4.97 -10.78 -5.13
CA TYR A 143 5.64 -10.29 -6.32
C TYR A 143 6.48 -9.07 -5.98
N LYS A 144 7.70 -9.02 -6.54
CA LYS A 144 8.57 -7.84 -6.35
C LYS A 144 7.98 -6.60 -6.99
N ASN A 145 7.25 -6.80 -8.08
CA ASN A 145 6.68 -5.72 -8.88
C ASN A 145 5.17 -5.88 -8.94
N VAL A 146 4.45 -4.82 -8.67
CA VAL A 146 2.99 -4.81 -8.70
C VAL A 146 2.46 -3.46 -9.19
N ILE A 147 1.48 -3.49 -10.07
CA ILE A 147 0.70 -2.33 -10.47
C ILE A 147 -0.69 -2.47 -9.86
N ILE A 148 -1.10 -1.47 -9.11
CA ILE A 148 -2.44 -1.40 -8.54
C ILE A 148 -3.18 -0.17 -9.06
N GLN A 149 -4.49 -0.28 -9.11
CA GLN A 149 -5.39 0.83 -9.39
C GLN A 149 -6.30 1.04 -8.19
N THR A 150 -6.64 2.28 -7.89
CA THR A 150 -7.56 2.65 -6.80
C THR A 150 -8.66 3.56 -7.34
N THR A 151 -9.74 3.77 -6.58
CA THR A 151 -10.80 4.69 -7.00
C THR A 151 -10.33 6.14 -7.04
N GLN A 152 -9.39 6.53 -6.17
CA GLN A 152 -8.85 7.90 -6.13
C GLN A 152 -7.78 8.15 -7.19
N GLU A 153 -7.19 7.10 -7.80
CA GLU A 153 -6.12 7.23 -8.79
C GLU A 153 -6.29 6.21 -9.92
N GLU A 154 -6.86 6.65 -11.02
CA GLU A 154 -7.13 5.80 -12.19
C GLU A 154 -5.87 5.45 -12.99
N SER A 155 -4.80 6.25 -12.91
CA SER A 155 -3.55 6.02 -13.66
C SER A 155 -2.77 4.80 -13.17
N GLY A 156 -3.11 4.32 -11.98
CA GLY A 156 -2.43 3.21 -11.34
C GLY A 156 -1.14 3.61 -10.62
N TRP A 157 -0.75 2.80 -9.65
CA TRP A 157 0.48 2.96 -8.87
C TRP A 157 1.38 1.76 -9.09
N TYR A 158 2.64 2.02 -9.39
CA TYR A 158 3.65 1.00 -9.54
C TYR A 158 4.53 0.91 -8.30
N PHE A 159 4.61 -0.28 -7.73
CA PHE A 159 5.49 -0.63 -6.64
C PHE A 159 6.55 -1.60 -7.14
N SER A 160 7.83 -1.28 -6.93
CA SER A 160 8.93 -2.12 -7.38
C SER A 160 9.94 -2.34 -6.26
N GLY A 161 10.14 -3.61 -5.92
CA GLY A 161 11.24 -4.08 -5.10
C GLY A 161 12.45 -4.57 -5.91
N ALA A 162 12.51 -4.25 -7.21
CA ALA A 162 13.63 -4.63 -8.06
C ALA A 162 14.93 -3.92 -7.63
N GLU A 163 16.06 -4.58 -7.85
CA GLU A 163 17.37 -3.99 -7.56
C GLU A 163 17.60 -2.77 -8.44
N SER A 164 17.96 -1.65 -7.79
CA SER A 164 18.46 -0.49 -8.52
C SER A 164 19.78 -0.87 -9.19
N SER A 165 19.82 -0.86 -10.50
CA SER A 165 20.97 -1.28 -11.31
C SER A 165 22.07 -0.24 -11.37
N LYS A 166 22.49 0.40 -10.28
CA LYS A 166 23.56 1.40 -10.35
C LYS A 166 24.49 1.46 -9.14
N GLY A 167 25.76 1.19 -9.43
CA GLY A 167 26.93 1.92 -8.94
C GLY A 167 27.47 1.52 -7.58
N LYS A 168 28.64 0.87 -7.59
CA LYS A 168 29.49 0.68 -6.39
C LYS A 168 30.02 2.02 -5.90
N GLY A 169 29.59 2.46 -4.73
CA GLY A 169 30.08 3.67 -4.06
C GLY A 169 29.59 3.76 -2.60
N SER A 170 30.10 4.70 -1.84
CA SER A 170 29.84 4.88 -0.38
C SER A 170 28.37 5.15 0.01
N TRP A 171 27.46 5.18 -0.92
CA TRP A 171 25.99 5.24 -0.79
C TRP A 171 25.31 3.86 -0.75
N GLU A 172 26.08 2.79 -0.78
CA GLU A 172 25.54 1.41 -0.89
C GLU A 172 24.58 1.09 0.26
N ASP A 173 24.86 1.55 1.47
CA ASP A 173 23.98 1.28 2.62
C ASP A 173 22.64 2.02 2.51
N SER A 174 22.64 3.27 2.05
CA SER A 174 21.40 4.05 1.88
C SER A 174 20.55 3.51 0.74
N ALA A 175 21.18 3.14 -0.37
CA ALA A 175 20.51 2.55 -1.53
C ALA A 175 19.92 1.18 -1.20
N LYS A 176 20.66 0.35 -0.44
CA LYS A 176 20.18 -0.96 0.01
C LYS A 176 19.00 -0.82 0.94
N GLN A 177 19.06 0.11 1.89
CA GLN A 177 17.97 0.37 2.82
C GLN A 177 16.71 0.88 2.10
N ASP A 178 16.84 1.75 1.10
CA ASP A 178 15.71 2.20 0.30
C ASP A 178 15.10 1.05 -0.51
N GLN A 179 15.93 0.19 -1.08
CA GLN A 179 15.49 -0.99 -1.81
C GLN A 179 14.71 -1.98 -0.91
N GLU A 180 15.21 -2.24 0.31
CA GLU A 180 14.51 -3.09 1.27
C GLU A 180 13.14 -2.51 1.63
N LYS A 181 13.04 -1.19 1.82
CA LYS A 181 11.78 -0.50 2.07
C LYS A 181 10.82 -0.57 0.87
N ARG A 182 11.32 -0.44 -0.36
CA ARG A 182 10.52 -0.57 -1.57
C ARG A 182 9.93 -1.98 -1.72
N LEU A 183 10.75 -3.01 -1.49
CA LEU A 183 10.29 -4.40 -1.51
C LEU A 183 9.24 -4.64 -0.42
N LEU A 184 9.51 -4.17 0.79
CA LEU A 184 8.58 -4.29 1.89
C LEU A 184 7.24 -3.59 1.60
N GLU A 185 7.27 -2.42 0.97
CA GLU A 185 6.08 -1.68 0.55
C GLU A 185 5.28 -2.44 -0.51
N ALA A 186 5.95 -2.97 -1.55
CA ALA A 186 5.30 -3.79 -2.57
C ALA A 186 4.62 -5.04 -1.97
N VAL A 187 5.28 -5.70 -1.04
CA VAL A 187 4.73 -6.86 -0.33
C VAL A 187 3.56 -6.46 0.57
N CYS A 188 3.71 -5.39 1.36
CA CYS A 188 2.67 -4.92 2.27
C CYS A 188 1.40 -4.49 1.53
N VAL A 189 1.52 -3.80 0.40
CA VAL A 189 0.37 -3.45 -0.45
C VAL A 189 -0.41 -4.70 -0.88
N GLN A 190 0.28 -5.77 -1.29
CA GLN A 190 -0.37 -7.04 -1.66
C GLN A 190 -1.06 -7.69 -0.45
N HIS A 191 -0.41 -7.68 0.71
CA HIS A 191 -0.96 -8.20 1.97
C HIS A 191 -2.27 -7.49 2.35
N GLU A 192 -2.27 -6.15 2.32
CA GLU A 192 -3.45 -5.38 2.66
C GLU A 192 -4.59 -5.57 1.63
N ILE A 193 -4.27 -5.76 0.35
CA ILE A 193 -5.27 -6.07 -0.68
C ILE A 193 -5.89 -7.45 -0.45
N ASP A 194 -5.11 -8.44 0.01
CA ASP A 194 -5.64 -9.78 0.33
C ASP A 194 -6.71 -9.70 1.43
N HIS A 195 -6.53 -8.86 2.45
CA HIS A 195 -7.54 -8.64 3.49
C HIS A 195 -8.88 -8.11 2.96
N LEU A 196 -8.90 -7.50 1.76
CA LEU A 196 -10.09 -6.88 1.19
C LEU A 196 -10.91 -7.79 0.27
N ASN A 197 -10.40 -9.00 -0.06
CA ASN A 197 -10.99 -9.89 -1.09
C ASN A 197 -11.78 -11.09 -0.47
#